data_0f0e9dabfc38a82070d22301f596fe9c
#
_entry.id   0f0e9dabfc38a82070d22301f596fe9c
#
_cell.length_a   1.000
_cell.length_b   1.000
_cell.length_c   1.000
_cell.angle_alpha   90.00
_cell.angle_beta   90.00
_cell.angle_gamma   90.00
#
_symmetry.space_group_name_H-M   'P 1'
#
loop_
_entity.id
_entity.type
_entity.pdbx_description
1 polymer ?
#
loop_
_entity_poly.entity_id
_entity_poly.type
_entity_poly.pdbx_seq_one_letter_code
_entity_poly.pdbx_strand_id
1 'polypeptide(L)'
;DDGGYAVADHRTIRTDLGTMDDLADLTATLHAHGISLVMDLIVNHVAAEHEWARRARAGQQKYRDYFHILSTQDEVDAWEKNLPDVFPDFAHGNFTWDDDCQGWVWATFNEFQWDLNWANPDVFCEFLDLMCVLANRGVEVFRLDAIAFIWKKLGTNCQNLPEIHDITQSLRQAIRIVAPAVAFMADAIVGPDDLTGYFGRGRHWGKVCDMIYHNSLMVQLWSALATRDVSLMETALSRTPDKPSTTTWATYARCHDDIGWTVDDADARETGLDPVAHRQFLSDFYSGTFPGSFARGLVFQDNPVTGDRRISGSLASLAGLESALESDDPAGVDAAIARIVMLHTAILGYGGVPLIWMGDEVGMLNDDWQRDPGHADDNRWVHRPMMNWSMVKQAHAEPHSVPGRIWNGVRRAINARHRSPEFHASVDTVVLPSPHRKVIMWGRPHPEGRMIELYNISEHEVWFPMETLRSELDDVVTELL
;
A
#
# COMPACT_ATOMS: atom_id res chain seq x y z
N ASP A 1 4.90 3.02 19.78
CA ASP A 1 4.43 3.91 18.71
C ASP A 1 4.60 3.19 17.35
N ASP A 2 3.50 2.83 16.72
CA ASP A 2 3.48 2.17 15.42
C ASP A 2 3.31 3.21 14.29
N GLY A 3 4.22 4.17 14.21
CA GLY A 3 4.24 5.17 13.13
C GLY A 3 3.01 6.08 13.05
N GLY A 4 2.18 6.11 14.10
CA GLY A 4 0.91 6.84 14.14
C GLY A 4 -0.33 5.94 14.06
N TYR A 5 -0.16 4.64 13.81
CA TYR A 5 -1.28 3.70 13.68
C TYR A 5 -1.84 3.19 15.02
N ALA A 6 -1.26 3.55 16.16
CA ALA A 6 -1.86 3.41 17.48
C ALA A 6 -2.47 4.76 17.93
N VAL A 7 -3.72 5.03 17.54
CA VAL A 7 -4.36 6.33 17.73
C VAL A 7 -4.82 6.49 19.18
N ALA A 8 -4.26 7.47 19.89
CA ALA A 8 -4.62 7.80 21.25
C ALA A 8 -5.87 8.71 21.34
N ASP A 9 -6.13 9.53 20.33
CA ASP A 9 -7.31 10.39 20.22
C ASP A 9 -7.52 10.81 18.75
N HIS A 10 -8.63 10.42 18.16
CA HIS A 10 -9.00 10.78 16.77
C HIS A 10 -9.44 12.25 16.62
N ARG A 11 -9.66 12.98 17.69
CA ARG A 11 -10.16 14.37 17.68
C ARG A 11 -9.09 15.42 17.89
N THR A 12 -7.83 14.96 18.02
CA THR A 12 -6.67 15.83 18.19
C THR A 12 -5.58 15.49 17.18
N ILE A 13 -4.72 16.47 16.92
CA ILE A 13 -3.48 16.24 16.15
C ILE A 13 -2.34 16.05 17.16
N ARG A 14 -1.38 15.19 16.81
CA ARG A 14 -0.15 15.02 17.60
C ARG A 14 0.52 16.38 17.82
N THR A 15 0.82 16.69 19.06
CA THR A 15 1.20 18.05 19.49
C THR A 15 2.46 18.62 18.83
N ASP A 16 3.34 17.75 18.35
CA ASP A 16 4.54 18.15 17.58
C ASP A 16 4.21 18.53 16.12
N LEU A 17 3.05 18.11 15.59
CA LEU A 17 2.57 18.46 14.26
C LEU A 17 1.63 19.67 14.26
N GLY A 18 0.98 19.98 15.37
CA GLY A 18 0.08 21.12 15.50
C GLY A 18 -1.26 20.80 16.15
N THR A 19 -2.28 21.55 15.74
CA THR A 19 -3.64 21.49 16.27
C THR A 19 -4.66 21.19 15.17
N MET A 20 -5.91 20.97 15.52
CA MET A 20 -7.01 20.82 14.56
C MET A 20 -7.26 22.09 13.73
N ASP A 21 -6.88 23.26 14.24
CA ASP A 21 -6.98 24.52 13.47
C ASP A 21 -5.82 24.61 12.47
N ASP A 22 -4.61 24.17 12.84
CA ASP A 22 -3.48 24.04 11.89
C ASP A 22 -3.80 23.05 10.75
N LEU A 23 -4.54 21.97 11.05
CA LEU A 23 -5.03 21.05 10.01
C LEU A 23 -5.99 21.76 9.03
N ALA A 24 -6.90 22.60 9.55
CA ALA A 24 -7.82 23.36 8.70
C ALA A 24 -7.08 24.39 7.84
N ASP A 25 -6.07 25.06 8.38
CA ASP A 25 -5.23 26.00 7.63
C ASP A 25 -4.38 25.29 6.57
N LEU A 26 -3.85 24.09 6.88
CA LEU A 26 -3.13 23.25 5.92
C LEU A 26 -4.04 22.85 4.78
N THR A 27 -5.23 22.31 5.05
CA THR A 27 -6.18 21.90 4.01
C THR A 27 -6.62 23.06 3.13
N ALA A 28 -6.89 24.23 3.71
CA ALA A 28 -7.20 25.44 2.95
C ALA A 28 -6.04 25.85 2.03
N THR A 29 -4.80 25.74 2.50
CA THR A 29 -3.60 26.01 1.70
C THR A 29 -3.44 25.02 0.56
N LEU A 30 -3.63 23.71 0.81
CA LEU A 30 -3.58 22.66 -0.19
C LEU A 30 -4.65 22.89 -1.27
N HIS A 31 -5.89 23.18 -0.88
CA HIS A 31 -7.00 23.45 -1.82
C HIS A 31 -6.72 24.67 -2.70
N ALA A 32 -6.12 25.72 -2.15
CA ALA A 32 -5.71 26.89 -2.95
C ALA A 32 -4.69 26.55 -4.06
N HIS A 33 -3.97 25.42 -3.91
CA HIS A 33 -3.03 24.89 -4.90
C HIS A 33 -3.61 23.72 -5.72
N GLY A 34 -4.90 23.39 -5.58
CA GLY A 34 -5.56 22.27 -6.27
C GLY A 34 -5.15 20.90 -5.75
N ILE A 35 -4.73 20.82 -4.49
CA ILE A 35 -4.29 19.58 -3.82
C ILE A 35 -5.33 19.18 -2.79
N SER A 36 -5.77 17.92 -2.83
CA SER A 36 -6.66 17.30 -1.84
C SER A 36 -5.85 16.57 -0.77
N LEU A 37 -6.33 16.60 0.47
CA LEU A 37 -5.73 15.85 1.57
C LEU A 37 -6.32 14.45 1.66
N VAL A 38 -5.47 13.43 1.61
CA VAL A 38 -5.79 12.07 2.03
C VAL A 38 -5.33 11.89 3.47
N MET A 39 -6.19 11.40 4.33
CA MET A 39 -5.87 11.16 5.74
C MET A 39 -6.18 9.72 6.12
N ASP A 40 -5.23 9.09 6.83
CA ASP A 40 -5.46 7.77 7.41
C ASP A 40 -6.54 7.84 8.49
N LEU A 41 -7.47 6.90 8.44
CA LEU A 41 -8.46 6.65 9.48
C LEU A 41 -8.36 5.19 9.89
N ILE A 42 -7.77 4.98 11.06
CA ILE A 42 -7.56 3.65 11.62
C ILE A 42 -8.90 3.15 12.16
N VAL A 43 -9.51 2.20 11.43
CA VAL A 43 -10.87 1.75 11.72
C VAL A 43 -10.92 0.43 12.49
N ASN A 44 -9.86 -0.36 12.48
CA ASN A 44 -9.86 -1.65 13.17
C ASN A 44 -9.62 -1.52 14.68
N HIS A 45 -8.75 -0.61 15.10
CA HIS A 45 -8.27 -0.55 16.49
C HIS A 45 -7.99 0.88 16.96
N VAL A 46 -7.81 1.03 18.24
CA VAL A 46 -7.31 2.25 18.88
C VAL A 46 -6.16 1.91 19.83
N ALA A 47 -5.36 2.92 20.22
CA ALA A 47 -4.33 2.72 21.23
C ALA A 47 -4.95 2.31 22.58
N ALA A 48 -4.22 1.51 23.36
CA ALA A 48 -4.60 1.15 24.72
C ALA A 48 -4.72 2.38 25.67
N GLU A 49 -4.12 3.51 25.28
CA GLU A 49 -4.23 4.82 25.96
C GLU A 49 -5.44 5.64 25.49
N HIS A 50 -6.17 5.22 24.47
CA HIS A 50 -7.34 5.93 23.95
C HIS A 50 -8.39 6.14 25.08
N GLU A 51 -9.13 7.24 25.04
CA GLU A 51 -10.13 7.53 26.06
C GLU A 51 -11.16 6.41 26.21
N TRP A 52 -11.55 5.76 25.12
CA TRP A 52 -12.49 4.63 25.17
C TRP A 52 -11.90 3.45 25.95
N ALA A 53 -10.63 3.11 25.75
CA ALA A 53 -9.94 2.04 26.47
C ALA A 53 -9.78 2.39 27.97
N ARG A 54 -9.42 3.64 28.28
CA ARG A 54 -9.35 4.10 29.69
C ARG A 54 -10.70 4.00 30.41
N ARG A 55 -11.80 4.35 29.73
CA ARG A 55 -13.15 4.25 30.31
C ARG A 55 -13.60 2.80 30.41
N ALA A 56 -13.21 1.93 29.51
CA ALA A 56 -13.45 0.49 29.59
C ALA A 56 -12.76 -0.12 30.83
N ARG A 57 -11.47 0.23 31.05
CA ARG A 57 -10.72 -0.13 32.27
C ARG A 57 -11.37 0.41 33.56
N ALA A 58 -11.94 1.59 33.50
CA ALA A 58 -12.69 2.17 34.63
C ALA A 58 -14.07 1.50 34.87
N GLY A 59 -14.38 0.41 34.18
CA GLY A 59 -15.61 -0.38 34.36
C GLY A 59 -16.87 0.23 33.73
N GLN A 60 -16.74 1.24 32.86
CA GLN A 60 -17.89 1.83 32.18
C GLN A 60 -18.38 0.89 31.06
N GLN A 61 -19.54 0.25 31.25
CA GLN A 61 -20.06 -0.79 30.38
C GLN A 61 -20.18 -0.34 28.91
N LYS A 62 -20.65 0.89 28.64
CA LYS A 62 -20.74 1.44 27.29
C LYS A 62 -19.41 1.28 26.53
N TYR A 63 -18.29 1.62 27.17
CA TYR A 63 -16.98 1.58 26.52
C TYR A 63 -16.34 0.18 26.54
N ARG A 64 -16.71 -0.67 27.50
CA ARG A 64 -16.34 -2.10 27.43
C ARG A 64 -16.94 -2.75 26.21
N ASP A 65 -18.18 -2.40 25.84
CA ASP A 65 -18.89 -2.91 24.67
C ASP A 65 -18.31 -2.40 23.33
N TYR A 66 -17.41 -1.41 23.37
CA TYR A 66 -16.67 -0.94 22.17
C TYR A 66 -15.55 -1.89 21.77
N PHE A 67 -15.16 -2.81 22.62
CA PHE A 67 -14.06 -3.75 22.42
C PHE A 67 -14.53 -5.20 22.52
N HIS A 68 -13.72 -6.12 22.01
CA HIS A 68 -13.89 -7.54 22.26
C HIS A 68 -13.07 -7.92 23.49
N ILE A 69 -13.72 -8.12 24.66
CA ILE A 69 -13.08 -8.49 25.92
C ILE A 69 -13.65 -9.85 26.35
N LEU A 70 -12.81 -10.88 26.32
CA LEU A 70 -13.15 -12.24 26.69
C LEU A 70 -12.83 -12.51 28.16
N SER A 71 -13.64 -13.34 28.81
CA SER A 71 -13.51 -13.58 30.25
C SER A 71 -12.69 -14.81 30.60
N THR A 72 -12.57 -15.76 29.68
CA THR A 72 -11.96 -17.07 29.93
C THR A 72 -10.93 -17.45 28.87
N GLN A 73 -9.94 -18.26 29.26
CA GLN A 73 -8.97 -18.83 28.33
C GLN A 73 -9.63 -19.75 27.29
N ASP A 74 -10.68 -20.49 27.67
CA ASP A 74 -11.39 -21.36 26.73
C ASP A 74 -12.03 -20.58 25.58
N GLU A 75 -12.51 -19.35 25.84
CA GLU A 75 -13.01 -18.45 24.80
C GLU A 75 -11.86 -18.00 23.87
N VAL A 76 -10.72 -17.60 24.42
CA VAL A 76 -9.52 -17.23 23.65
C VAL A 76 -9.10 -18.41 22.76
N ASP A 77 -8.95 -19.59 23.33
CA ASP A 77 -8.53 -20.79 22.59
C ASP A 77 -9.51 -21.17 21.47
N ALA A 78 -10.81 -20.87 21.66
CA ALA A 78 -11.81 -21.11 20.62
C ALA A 78 -11.66 -20.15 19.43
N TRP A 79 -11.31 -18.89 19.67
CA TRP A 79 -11.08 -17.89 18.63
C TRP A 79 -9.75 -18.12 17.91
N GLU A 80 -8.64 -18.32 18.64
CA GLU A 80 -7.28 -18.48 18.10
C GLU A 80 -7.12 -19.61 17.09
N LYS A 81 -8.00 -20.63 17.13
CA LYS A 81 -7.93 -21.79 16.20
C LYS A 81 -7.90 -21.41 14.71
N ASN A 82 -8.48 -20.29 14.35
CA ASN A 82 -8.62 -19.90 12.94
C ASN A 82 -8.04 -18.52 12.64
N LEU A 83 -7.57 -17.80 13.67
CA LEU A 83 -7.01 -16.46 13.46
C LEU A 83 -5.58 -16.55 12.93
N PRO A 84 -5.21 -15.69 11.96
CA PRO A 84 -3.84 -15.54 11.55
C PRO A 84 -3.05 -14.78 12.60
N ASP A 85 -1.79 -15.11 12.72
CA ASP A 85 -0.81 -14.33 13.45
C ASP A 85 -0.18 -13.32 12.47
N VAL A 86 -0.50 -12.04 12.62
CA VAL A 86 -0.12 -11.00 11.64
C VAL A 86 1.32 -10.58 11.81
N PHE A 87 1.79 -10.49 13.06
CA PHE A 87 3.16 -10.12 13.40
C PHE A 87 3.83 -11.19 14.30
N PRO A 88 4.14 -12.36 13.74
CA PRO A 88 4.64 -13.49 14.52
C PRO A 88 5.98 -13.24 15.24
N ASP A 89 6.79 -12.27 14.79
CA ASP A 89 8.10 -12.02 15.38
C ASP A 89 8.03 -11.26 16.72
N PHE A 90 6.98 -10.43 16.93
CA PHE A 90 6.91 -9.58 18.13
C PHE A 90 5.51 -9.47 18.76
N ALA A 91 4.46 -9.91 18.10
CA ALA A 91 3.08 -9.90 18.61
C ALA A 91 2.44 -11.28 18.41
N HIS A 92 2.65 -12.18 19.37
CA HIS A 92 2.14 -13.54 19.31
C HIS A 92 0.69 -13.62 19.78
N GLY A 93 -0.18 -14.19 18.94
CA GLY A 93 -1.60 -14.33 19.20
C GLY A 93 -2.37 -13.03 18.97
N ASN A 94 -3.68 -13.10 19.19
CA ASN A 94 -4.60 -12.00 18.93
C ASN A 94 -5.25 -11.45 20.21
N PHE A 95 -4.82 -11.88 21.37
CA PHE A 95 -5.41 -11.46 22.64
C PHE A 95 -4.34 -11.14 23.68
N THR A 96 -4.53 -10.03 24.39
CA THR A 96 -3.69 -9.61 25.51
C THR A 96 -4.52 -9.51 26.79
N TRP A 97 -3.97 -9.97 27.92
CA TRP A 97 -4.62 -9.84 29.21
C TRP A 97 -4.52 -8.42 29.74
N ASP A 98 -5.63 -7.84 30.14
CA ASP A 98 -5.67 -6.53 30.79
C ASP A 98 -6.19 -6.66 32.22
N ASP A 99 -5.36 -6.28 33.19
CA ASP A 99 -5.66 -6.42 34.63
C ASP A 99 -6.82 -5.54 35.09
N ASP A 100 -6.98 -4.35 34.52
CA ASP A 100 -8.08 -3.45 34.89
C ASP A 100 -9.42 -3.93 34.32
N CYS A 101 -9.38 -4.46 33.09
CA CYS A 101 -10.55 -5.08 32.49
C CYS A 101 -10.86 -6.47 33.05
N GLN A 102 -9.92 -7.12 33.75
CA GLN A 102 -10.02 -8.51 34.20
C GLN A 102 -10.46 -9.44 33.05
N GLY A 103 -9.81 -9.31 31.90
CA GLY A 103 -10.17 -10.05 30.70
C GLY A 103 -9.14 -9.95 29.60
N TRP A 104 -9.31 -10.82 28.60
CA TRP A 104 -8.49 -10.88 27.40
C TRP A 104 -9.06 -9.91 26.35
N VAL A 105 -8.30 -8.87 26.03
CA VAL A 105 -8.67 -7.88 25.02
C VAL A 105 -8.14 -8.32 23.66
N TRP A 106 -8.97 -8.22 22.64
CA TRP A 106 -8.55 -8.48 21.27
C TRP A 106 -7.57 -7.42 20.76
N ALA A 107 -6.42 -7.87 20.26
CA ALA A 107 -5.32 -7.04 19.76
C ALA A 107 -4.68 -7.73 18.54
N THR A 108 -5.26 -7.54 17.35
CA THR A 108 -4.84 -8.23 16.12
C THR A 108 -3.38 -7.94 15.72
N PHE A 109 -2.89 -6.72 16.00
CA PHE A 109 -1.56 -6.26 15.53
C PHE A 109 -0.55 -6.21 16.68
N ASN A 110 -0.75 -5.32 17.64
CA ASN A 110 0.12 -5.16 18.80
C ASN A 110 -0.71 -5.15 20.08
N GLU A 111 -0.13 -5.56 21.20
CA GLU A 111 -0.80 -5.60 22.50
C GLU A 111 -1.37 -4.24 22.96
N PHE A 112 -0.78 -3.15 22.46
CA PHE A 112 -1.22 -1.78 22.72
C PHE A 112 -2.25 -1.26 21.70
N GLN A 113 -2.73 -2.08 20.75
CA GLN A 113 -3.71 -1.75 19.71
C GLN A 113 -4.97 -2.60 19.92
N TRP A 114 -5.98 -2.03 20.58
CA TRP A 114 -7.20 -2.72 20.96
C TRP A 114 -8.24 -2.70 19.84
N ASP A 115 -8.64 -3.86 19.37
CA ASP A 115 -9.59 -4.01 18.28
C ASP A 115 -11.00 -3.61 18.68
N LEU A 116 -11.66 -2.87 17.79
CA LEU A 116 -12.99 -2.33 17.98
C LEU A 116 -14.10 -3.34 17.61
N ASN A 117 -15.16 -3.31 18.38
CA ASN A 117 -16.35 -4.13 18.17
C ASN A 117 -17.34 -3.44 17.20
N TRP A 118 -17.17 -3.64 15.92
CA TRP A 118 -18.07 -3.08 14.89
C TRP A 118 -19.48 -3.71 14.87
N ALA A 119 -19.74 -4.78 15.62
CA ALA A 119 -21.10 -5.27 15.87
C ALA A 119 -21.88 -4.32 16.78
N ASN A 120 -21.20 -3.43 17.51
CA ASN A 120 -21.81 -2.39 18.32
C ASN A 120 -22.11 -1.14 17.45
N PRO A 121 -23.40 -0.76 17.28
CA PRO A 121 -23.76 0.39 16.45
C PRO A 121 -23.25 1.72 16.99
N ASP A 122 -22.92 1.84 18.27
CA ASP A 122 -22.33 3.06 18.81
C ASP A 122 -20.94 3.31 18.24
N VAL A 123 -20.14 2.27 17.97
CA VAL A 123 -18.85 2.37 17.30
C VAL A 123 -19.02 2.94 15.89
N PHE A 124 -20.00 2.45 15.13
CA PHE A 124 -20.34 3.01 13.82
C PHE A 124 -20.68 4.51 13.89
N CYS A 125 -21.51 4.91 14.88
CA CYS A 125 -21.90 6.31 15.05
C CYS A 125 -20.70 7.20 15.43
N GLU A 126 -19.80 6.73 16.30
CA GLU A 126 -18.58 7.45 16.65
C GLU A 126 -17.70 7.70 15.42
N PHE A 127 -17.46 6.67 14.59
CA PHE A 127 -16.65 6.83 13.39
C PHE A 127 -17.32 7.72 12.33
N LEU A 128 -18.63 7.65 12.16
CA LEU A 128 -19.34 8.56 11.27
C LEU A 128 -19.20 10.02 11.74
N ASP A 129 -19.33 10.28 13.04
CA ASP A 129 -19.12 11.61 13.60
C ASP A 129 -17.67 12.10 13.43
N LEU A 130 -16.69 11.23 13.66
CA LEU A 130 -15.28 11.53 13.40
C LEU A 130 -15.02 11.92 11.93
N MET A 131 -15.57 11.16 10.99
CA MET A 131 -15.48 11.48 9.56
C MET A 131 -16.10 12.84 9.26
N CYS A 132 -17.25 13.18 9.86
CA CYS A 132 -17.88 14.50 9.69
C CYS A 132 -17.00 15.61 10.24
N VAL A 133 -16.39 15.43 11.41
CA VAL A 133 -15.49 16.41 12.03
C VAL A 133 -14.26 16.64 11.14
N LEU A 134 -13.64 15.59 10.64
CA LEU A 134 -12.43 15.70 9.80
C LEU A 134 -12.77 16.26 8.41
N ALA A 135 -13.91 15.87 7.81
CA ALA A 135 -14.38 16.46 6.55
C ALA A 135 -14.65 17.98 6.68
N ASN A 136 -15.20 18.41 7.82
CA ASN A 136 -15.36 19.85 8.13
C ASN A 136 -14.03 20.60 8.30
N ARG A 137 -12.92 19.88 8.54
CA ARG A 137 -11.56 20.42 8.56
C ARG A 137 -10.87 20.33 7.20
N GLY A 138 -11.57 19.90 6.17
CA GLY A 138 -11.09 19.85 4.79
C GLY A 138 -10.44 18.56 4.35
N VAL A 139 -10.56 17.47 5.12
CA VAL A 139 -10.15 16.13 4.67
C VAL A 139 -11.11 15.66 3.58
N GLU A 140 -10.59 15.28 2.42
CA GLU A 140 -11.39 14.89 1.25
C GLU A 140 -11.35 13.38 0.97
N VAL A 141 -10.28 12.69 1.40
CA VAL A 141 -10.16 11.25 1.22
C VAL A 141 -9.77 10.59 2.54
N PHE A 142 -10.50 9.56 2.94
CA PHE A 142 -10.14 8.71 4.06
C PHE A 142 -9.50 7.42 3.57
N ARG A 143 -8.23 7.18 3.94
CA ARG A 143 -7.61 5.87 3.83
C ARG A 143 -8.06 5.03 5.02
N LEU A 144 -8.85 4.01 4.77
CA LEU A 144 -9.39 3.13 5.81
C LEU A 144 -8.36 2.05 6.12
N ASP A 145 -7.59 2.29 7.17
CA ASP A 145 -6.51 1.40 7.60
C ASP A 145 -7.07 0.11 8.19
N ALA A 146 -6.42 -1.01 7.84
CA ALA A 146 -6.75 -2.35 8.33
C ALA A 146 -8.25 -2.73 8.18
N ILE A 147 -8.94 -2.19 7.15
CA ILE A 147 -10.38 -2.38 6.92
C ILE A 147 -10.77 -3.86 6.81
N ALA A 148 -9.84 -4.72 6.37
CA ALA A 148 -10.06 -6.14 6.20
C ALA A 148 -10.37 -6.89 7.51
N PHE A 149 -10.07 -6.29 8.65
CA PHE A 149 -10.13 -6.95 9.97
C PHE A 149 -11.30 -6.48 10.85
N ILE A 150 -12.09 -5.50 10.46
CA ILE A 150 -13.04 -4.84 11.35
C ILE A 150 -14.20 -5.73 11.84
N TRP A 151 -14.49 -6.84 11.18
CA TRP A 151 -15.57 -7.75 11.58
C TRP A 151 -15.05 -9.06 12.15
N LYS A 152 -15.56 -9.42 13.33
CA LYS A 152 -15.15 -10.63 14.05
C LYS A 152 -16.27 -11.66 14.04
N LYS A 153 -15.97 -12.91 13.64
CA LYS A 153 -16.92 -14.02 13.58
C LYS A 153 -16.23 -15.33 13.94
N LEU A 154 -16.67 -15.94 15.04
CA LEU A 154 -16.10 -17.20 15.53
C LEU A 154 -16.13 -18.29 14.45
N GLY A 155 -15.02 -19.01 14.32
CA GLY A 155 -14.87 -20.08 13.34
C GLY A 155 -14.44 -19.62 11.95
N THR A 156 -14.12 -18.32 11.78
CA THR A 156 -13.51 -17.74 10.59
C THR A 156 -12.14 -17.18 10.92
N ASN A 157 -11.38 -16.78 9.89
CA ASN A 157 -10.13 -16.05 10.07
C ASN A 157 -10.30 -14.56 10.40
N CYS A 158 -11.53 -14.07 10.52
CA CYS A 158 -11.90 -12.68 10.77
C CYS A 158 -11.29 -11.67 9.76
N GLN A 159 -11.08 -12.10 8.52
CA GLN A 159 -10.61 -11.26 7.43
C GLN A 159 -11.59 -11.30 6.25
N ASN A 160 -11.76 -10.16 5.58
CA ASN A 160 -12.53 -10.00 4.34
C ASN A 160 -13.98 -10.52 4.42
N LEU A 161 -14.57 -10.50 5.60
CA LEU A 161 -15.94 -10.98 5.79
C LEU A 161 -16.97 -10.06 5.11
N PRO A 162 -18.09 -10.61 4.62
CA PRO A 162 -19.10 -9.83 3.87
C PRO A 162 -19.63 -8.61 4.62
N GLU A 163 -19.74 -8.70 5.94
CA GLU A 163 -20.22 -7.63 6.82
C GLU A 163 -19.34 -6.36 6.73
N ILE A 164 -18.05 -6.51 6.44
CA ILE A 164 -17.12 -5.39 6.24
C ILE A 164 -17.60 -4.48 5.10
N HIS A 165 -18.03 -5.08 3.99
CA HIS A 165 -18.52 -4.32 2.83
C HIS A 165 -19.85 -3.63 3.12
N ASP A 166 -20.74 -4.25 3.91
CA ASP A 166 -22.00 -3.63 4.36
C ASP A 166 -21.74 -2.40 5.24
N ILE A 167 -20.82 -2.52 6.21
CA ILE A 167 -20.41 -1.42 7.12
C ILE A 167 -19.77 -0.29 6.33
N THR A 168 -18.78 -0.60 5.50
CA THR A 168 -18.04 0.40 4.71
C THR A 168 -18.97 1.14 3.75
N GLN A 169 -19.86 0.42 3.06
CA GLN A 169 -20.88 1.04 2.22
C GLN A 169 -21.80 1.97 3.03
N SER A 170 -22.20 1.55 4.22
CA SER A 170 -23.08 2.35 5.07
C SER A 170 -22.41 3.64 5.52
N LEU A 171 -21.15 3.59 5.96
CA LEU A 171 -20.34 4.79 6.27
C LEU A 171 -20.22 5.71 5.05
N ARG A 172 -19.86 5.15 3.89
CA ARG A 172 -19.68 5.92 2.66
C ARG A 172 -20.98 6.62 2.23
N GLN A 173 -22.12 5.93 2.31
CA GLN A 173 -23.41 6.54 1.96
C GLN A 173 -23.81 7.64 2.96
N ALA A 174 -23.59 7.40 4.25
CA ALA A 174 -23.94 8.38 5.29
C ALA A 174 -23.08 9.65 5.18
N ILE A 175 -21.76 9.54 5.04
CA ILE A 175 -20.88 10.71 4.91
C ILE A 175 -21.19 11.50 3.63
N ARG A 176 -21.54 10.86 2.52
CA ARG A 176 -21.86 11.52 1.26
C ARG A 176 -23.15 12.35 1.27
N ILE A 177 -24.02 12.15 2.26
CA ILE A 177 -25.18 13.02 2.44
C ILE A 177 -24.75 14.43 2.86
N VAL A 178 -23.72 14.53 3.70
CA VAL A 178 -23.25 15.80 4.29
C VAL A 178 -21.98 16.33 3.61
N ALA A 179 -21.15 15.44 3.08
CA ALA A 179 -19.89 15.74 2.39
C ALA A 179 -19.75 14.91 1.10
N PRO A 180 -20.49 15.27 0.02
CA PRO A 180 -20.61 14.43 -1.18
C PRO A 180 -19.31 14.22 -1.96
N ALA A 181 -18.32 15.08 -1.77
CA ALA A 181 -17.00 14.98 -2.42
C ALA A 181 -16.04 14.02 -1.69
N VAL A 182 -16.38 13.57 -0.47
CA VAL A 182 -15.51 12.64 0.29
C VAL A 182 -15.41 11.30 -0.43
N ALA A 183 -14.19 10.81 -0.56
CA ALA A 183 -13.86 9.51 -1.14
C ALA A 183 -13.21 8.58 -0.10
N PHE A 184 -13.38 7.27 -0.31
CA PHE A 184 -12.76 6.22 0.51
C PHE A 184 -11.70 5.48 -0.26
N MET A 185 -10.56 5.27 0.38
CA MET A 185 -9.46 4.43 -0.09
C MET A 185 -9.30 3.25 0.87
N ALA A 186 -9.43 2.03 0.36
CA ALA A 186 -9.25 0.85 1.19
C ALA A 186 -7.79 0.44 1.28
N ASP A 187 -7.34 0.21 2.50
CA ASP A 187 -6.11 -0.51 2.79
C ASP A 187 -6.45 -1.97 3.09
N ALA A 188 -6.39 -2.78 2.02
CA ALA A 188 -6.71 -4.20 2.07
C ALA A 188 -5.60 -4.98 1.35
N ILE A 189 -4.66 -5.52 2.11
CA ILE A 189 -3.61 -6.40 1.59
C ILE A 189 -4.17 -7.82 1.53
N VAL A 190 -4.81 -8.14 0.41
CA VAL A 190 -5.54 -9.39 0.20
C VAL A 190 -5.21 -9.97 -1.17
N GLY A 191 -5.55 -11.23 -1.39
CA GLY A 191 -5.41 -11.87 -2.70
C GLY A 191 -6.23 -11.16 -3.79
N PRO A 192 -5.84 -11.31 -5.07
CA PRO A 192 -6.46 -10.61 -6.20
C PRO A 192 -7.98 -10.81 -6.28
N ASP A 193 -8.46 -12.00 -5.97
CA ASP A 193 -9.89 -12.35 -6.01
C ASP A 193 -10.73 -11.58 -4.99
N ASP A 194 -10.16 -11.29 -3.82
CA ASP A 194 -10.86 -10.59 -2.74
C ASP A 194 -10.75 -9.07 -2.88
N LEU A 195 -9.69 -8.60 -3.53
CA LEU A 195 -9.36 -7.19 -3.65
C LEU A 195 -10.51 -6.37 -4.25
N THR A 196 -11.10 -6.84 -5.36
CA THR A 196 -12.23 -6.15 -6.01
C THR A 196 -13.50 -6.11 -5.18
N GLY A 197 -13.60 -6.93 -4.12
CA GLY A 197 -14.67 -6.86 -3.12
C GLY A 197 -14.78 -5.49 -2.47
N TYR A 198 -13.65 -4.80 -2.30
CA TYR A 198 -13.61 -3.45 -1.73
C TYR A 198 -14.08 -2.34 -2.68
N PHE A 199 -14.17 -2.57 -3.98
CA PHE A 199 -14.97 -1.74 -4.90
C PHE A 199 -16.47 -2.05 -4.79
N GLY A 200 -16.81 -3.24 -4.28
CA GLY A 200 -18.15 -3.78 -4.16
C GLY A 200 -18.47 -4.82 -5.23
N ARG A 201 -19.23 -5.83 -4.84
CA ARG A 201 -19.73 -6.91 -5.71
C ARG A 201 -21.24 -6.95 -5.70
N GLY A 202 -21.85 -7.41 -6.79
CA GLY A 202 -23.29 -7.56 -6.90
C GLY A 202 -24.06 -6.26 -6.57
N ARG A 203 -24.90 -6.26 -5.54
CA ARG A 203 -25.66 -5.07 -5.11
C ARG A 203 -24.77 -3.93 -4.59
N HIS A 204 -23.53 -4.22 -4.20
CA HIS A 204 -22.57 -3.24 -3.69
C HIS A 204 -21.65 -2.68 -4.79
N TRP A 205 -21.82 -3.07 -6.06
CA TRP A 205 -20.98 -2.67 -7.18
C TRP A 205 -20.77 -1.14 -7.25
N GLY A 206 -19.51 -0.70 -7.11
CA GLY A 206 -19.11 0.71 -7.10
C GLY A 206 -19.52 1.51 -5.87
N LYS A 207 -19.87 0.85 -4.74
CA LYS A 207 -20.49 1.54 -3.59
C LYS A 207 -19.71 1.37 -2.27
N VAL A 208 -18.63 0.58 -2.24
CA VAL A 208 -17.86 0.32 -1.02
C VAL A 208 -16.74 1.35 -0.89
N CYS A 209 -15.69 1.26 -1.69
CA CYS A 209 -14.61 2.26 -1.73
C CYS A 209 -14.46 2.84 -3.14
N ASP A 210 -13.84 4.01 -3.22
CA ASP A 210 -13.56 4.71 -4.47
C ASP A 210 -12.19 4.33 -5.03
N MET A 211 -11.23 4.03 -4.13
CA MET A 211 -9.86 3.64 -4.44
C MET A 211 -9.44 2.42 -3.63
N ILE A 212 -8.54 1.61 -4.19
CA ILE A 212 -7.92 0.45 -3.53
C ILE A 212 -6.47 0.37 -4.00
N TYR A 213 -5.56 -0.03 -3.12
CA TYR A 213 -4.17 -0.32 -3.48
C TYR A 213 -4.07 -1.47 -4.48
N HIS A 214 -3.29 -1.28 -5.53
CA HIS A 214 -3.03 -2.32 -6.52
C HIS A 214 -1.83 -3.19 -6.13
N ASN A 215 -1.99 -3.99 -5.07
CA ASN A 215 -0.93 -4.83 -4.52
C ASN A 215 -0.32 -5.77 -5.56
N SER A 216 -1.16 -6.38 -6.43
CA SER A 216 -0.67 -7.28 -7.48
C SER A 216 0.30 -6.58 -8.42
N LEU A 217 0.03 -5.34 -8.87
CA LEU A 217 0.97 -4.58 -9.70
C LEU A 217 2.30 -4.38 -8.99
N MET A 218 2.27 -3.96 -7.73
CA MET A 218 3.47 -3.73 -6.92
C MET A 218 4.32 -5.01 -6.83
N VAL A 219 3.72 -6.12 -6.41
CA VAL A 219 4.42 -7.41 -6.26
C VAL A 219 4.98 -7.89 -7.60
N GLN A 220 4.22 -7.78 -8.68
CA GLN A 220 4.65 -8.23 -10.00
C GLN A 220 5.79 -7.39 -10.59
N LEU A 221 5.83 -6.08 -10.31
CA LEU A 221 6.97 -5.22 -10.69
C LEU A 221 8.26 -5.70 -10.02
N TRP A 222 8.24 -5.96 -8.72
CA TRP A 222 9.40 -6.47 -8.01
C TRP A 222 9.78 -7.90 -8.42
N SER A 223 8.80 -8.79 -8.63
CA SER A 223 9.03 -10.14 -9.13
C SER A 223 9.69 -10.13 -10.50
N ALA A 224 9.18 -9.33 -11.44
CA ALA A 224 9.75 -9.22 -12.78
C ALA A 224 11.19 -8.69 -12.77
N LEU A 225 11.50 -7.69 -11.92
CA LEU A 225 12.86 -7.17 -11.78
C LEU A 225 13.84 -8.21 -11.22
N ALA A 226 13.43 -9.00 -10.22
CA ALA A 226 14.28 -10.03 -9.63
C ALA A 226 14.55 -11.19 -10.60
N THR A 227 13.51 -11.63 -11.30
CA THR A 227 13.59 -12.77 -12.25
C THR A 227 14.11 -12.37 -13.62
N ARG A 228 14.01 -11.09 -14.00
CA ARG A 228 14.21 -10.60 -15.38
C ARG A 228 13.27 -11.31 -16.38
N ASP A 229 12.05 -11.62 -15.93
CA ASP A 229 11.04 -12.33 -16.72
C ASP A 229 9.66 -11.76 -16.39
N VAL A 230 8.89 -11.35 -17.42
CA VAL A 230 7.57 -10.74 -17.26
C VAL A 230 6.41 -11.75 -17.34
N SER A 231 6.68 -13.04 -17.56
CA SER A 231 5.62 -14.02 -17.81
C SER A 231 4.62 -14.13 -16.67
N LEU A 232 5.09 -14.16 -15.42
CA LEU A 232 4.21 -14.17 -14.26
C LEU A 232 3.41 -12.85 -14.16
N MET A 233 4.06 -11.70 -14.38
CA MET A 233 3.43 -10.38 -14.37
C MET A 233 2.35 -10.28 -15.45
N GLU A 234 2.64 -10.73 -16.68
CA GLU A 234 1.68 -10.75 -17.79
C GLU A 234 0.47 -11.62 -17.45
N THR A 235 0.69 -12.83 -16.93
CA THR A 235 -0.38 -13.75 -16.51
C THR A 235 -1.24 -13.14 -15.41
N ALA A 236 -0.63 -12.67 -14.33
CA ALA A 236 -1.35 -12.14 -13.17
C ALA A 236 -2.15 -10.88 -13.50
N LEU A 237 -1.54 -9.92 -14.22
CA LEU A 237 -2.22 -8.66 -14.54
C LEU A 237 -3.31 -8.84 -15.60
N SER A 238 -3.19 -9.80 -16.52
CA SER A 238 -4.24 -10.13 -17.50
C SER A 238 -5.50 -10.70 -16.83
N ARG A 239 -5.38 -11.20 -15.62
CA ARG A 239 -6.47 -11.79 -14.83
C ARG A 239 -7.06 -10.83 -13.81
N THR A 240 -6.56 -9.58 -13.77
CA THR A 240 -7.14 -8.59 -12.87
C THR A 240 -8.63 -8.44 -13.15
N PRO A 241 -9.52 -8.67 -12.17
CA PRO A 241 -10.95 -8.61 -12.39
C PRO A 241 -11.42 -7.20 -12.77
N ASP A 242 -12.51 -7.13 -13.53
CA ASP A 242 -13.15 -5.86 -13.87
C ASP A 242 -13.53 -5.07 -12.62
N LYS A 243 -13.39 -3.76 -12.70
CA LYS A 243 -13.79 -2.83 -11.65
C LYS A 243 -14.91 -1.90 -12.12
N PRO A 244 -15.70 -1.32 -11.20
CA PRO A 244 -16.65 -0.28 -11.56
C PRO A 244 -15.94 0.93 -12.21
N SER A 245 -16.53 1.49 -13.27
CA SER A 245 -15.98 2.68 -13.97
C SER A 245 -15.88 3.93 -13.09
N THR A 246 -16.60 3.95 -11.97
CA THR A 246 -16.59 5.03 -10.96
C THR A 246 -15.52 4.87 -9.90
N THR A 247 -14.70 3.83 -9.98
CA THR A 247 -13.65 3.51 -9.02
C THR A 247 -12.29 3.44 -9.70
N THR A 248 -11.22 3.51 -8.93
CA THR A 248 -9.87 3.49 -9.49
C THR A 248 -8.86 2.80 -8.58
N TRP A 249 -7.73 2.41 -9.16
CA TRP A 249 -6.60 1.87 -8.42
C TRP A 249 -5.74 2.98 -7.81
N ALA A 250 -5.18 2.73 -6.64
CA ALA A 250 -4.01 3.42 -6.14
C ALA A 250 -2.78 2.57 -6.52
N THR A 251 -2.04 3.02 -7.53
CA THR A 251 -0.86 2.30 -8.04
C THR A 251 0.40 2.77 -7.34
N TYR A 252 1.28 1.87 -6.95
CA TYR A 252 2.47 2.19 -6.18
C TYR A 252 3.56 1.14 -6.37
N ALA A 253 4.82 1.54 -6.17
CA ALA A 253 5.96 0.63 -6.15
C ALA A 253 6.30 0.16 -4.73
N ARG A 254 6.11 1.02 -3.75
CA ARG A 254 6.14 0.76 -2.31
C ARG A 254 5.39 1.85 -1.55
N CYS A 255 5.15 1.63 -0.26
CA CYS A 255 4.62 2.64 0.67
C CYS A 255 5.42 2.61 1.99
N HIS A 256 4.80 3.01 3.10
CA HIS A 256 5.38 2.94 4.44
C HIS A 256 5.41 1.53 5.04
N ASP A 257 4.68 0.59 4.43
CA ASP A 257 4.63 -0.81 4.89
C ASP A 257 5.67 -1.67 4.20
N ASP A 258 5.85 -2.86 4.75
CA ASP A 258 6.63 -3.92 4.17
C ASP A 258 6.02 -4.45 2.86
N ILE A 259 6.84 -5.10 2.06
CA ILE A 259 6.41 -5.77 0.84
C ILE A 259 6.13 -7.25 1.15
N GLY A 260 4.84 -7.60 1.19
CA GLY A 260 4.40 -8.99 1.25
C GLY A 260 4.25 -9.58 -0.14
N TRP A 261 4.73 -10.82 -0.33
CA TRP A 261 4.74 -11.49 -1.64
C TRP A 261 3.41 -12.16 -1.95
N THR A 262 2.37 -11.38 -2.20
CA THR A 262 1.02 -11.86 -2.58
C THR A 262 0.98 -12.38 -4.01
N VAL A 263 1.79 -13.38 -4.32
CA VAL A 263 1.80 -14.08 -5.61
C VAL A 263 0.70 -15.14 -5.59
N ASP A 264 -0.18 -15.12 -6.60
CA ASP A 264 -1.17 -16.18 -6.78
C ASP A 264 -0.51 -17.51 -7.16
N ASP A 265 -0.91 -18.56 -6.47
CA ASP A 265 -0.32 -19.89 -6.64
C ASP A 265 -0.63 -20.51 -8.01
N ALA A 266 -1.81 -20.25 -8.57
CA ALA A 266 -2.21 -20.78 -9.87
C ALA A 266 -1.45 -20.07 -10.99
N ASP A 267 -1.30 -18.75 -10.90
CA ASP A 267 -0.54 -17.95 -11.86
C ASP A 267 0.95 -18.37 -11.88
N ALA A 268 1.54 -18.55 -10.71
CA ALA A 268 2.92 -19.02 -10.59
C ALA A 268 3.11 -20.40 -11.26
N ARG A 269 2.23 -21.36 -10.95
CA ARG A 269 2.32 -22.71 -11.53
C ARG A 269 2.12 -22.72 -13.05
N GLU A 270 1.21 -21.88 -13.58
CA GLU A 270 0.97 -21.77 -15.02
C GLU A 270 2.21 -21.28 -15.76
N THR A 271 2.98 -20.39 -15.13
CA THR A 271 4.24 -19.89 -15.71
C THR A 271 5.45 -20.80 -15.43
N GLY A 272 5.22 -21.96 -14.80
CA GLY A 272 6.24 -22.96 -14.51
C GLY A 272 7.05 -22.70 -13.24
N LEU A 273 6.58 -21.80 -12.36
CA LEU A 273 7.20 -21.51 -11.09
C LEU A 273 6.56 -22.33 -9.96
N ASP A 274 7.37 -22.75 -8.99
CA ASP A 274 6.85 -23.18 -7.70
C ASP A 274 6.53 -21.95 -6.86
N PRO A 275 5.28 -21.76 -6.41
CA PRO A 275 4.88 -20.52 -5.73
C PRO A 275 5.59 -20.29 -4.39
N VAL A 276 5.86 -21.36 -3.64
CA VAL A 276 6.55 -21.24 -2.34
C VAL A 276 8.03 -20.89 -2.56
N ALA A 277 8.70 -21.64 -3.43
CA ALA A 277 10.10 -21.36 -3.77
C ALA A 277 10.28 -19.97 -4.39
N HIS A 278 9.29 -19.49 -5.18
CA HIS A 278 9.34 -18.18 -5.77
C HIS A 278 9.23 -17.05 -4.73
N ARG A 279 8.28 -17.14 -3.79
CA ARG A 279 8.16 -16.19 -2.67
C ARG A 279 9.44 -16.15 -1.83
N GLN A 280 10.00 -17.32 -1.55
CA GLN A 280 11.28 -17.42 -0.81
C GLN A 280 12.44 -16.79 -1.59
N PHE A 281 12.52 -17.06 -2.90
CA PHE A 281 13.52 -16.43 -3.78
C PHE A 281 13.40 -14.90 -3.75
N LEU A 282 12.19 -14.33 -3.79
CA LEU A 282 12.00 -12.87 -3.73
C LEU A 282 12.49 -12.30 -2.40
N SER A 283 12.21 -12.97 -1.28
CA SER A 283 12.69 -12.55 0.03
C SER A 283 14.23 -12.59 0.11
N ASP A 284 14.84 -13.66 -0.36
CA ASP A 284 16.30 -13.80 -0.39
C ASP A 284 16.95 -12.80 -1.35
N PHE A 285 16.30 -12.53 -2.50
CA PHE A 285 16.79 -11.55 -3.45
C PHE A 285 16.77 -10.14 -2.86
N TYR A 286 15.62 -9.70 -2.35
CA TYR A 286 15.49 -8.33 -1.87
C TYR A 286 16.11 -8.06 -0.51
N SER A 287 16.39 -9.09 0.30
CA SER A 287 17.25 -8.97 1.49
C SER A 287 18.75 -8.90 1.14
N GLY A 288 19.13 -9.14 -0.13
CA GLY A 288 20.51 -9.16 -0.57
C GLY A 288 21.25 -10.46 -0.26
N THR A 289 20.56 -11.48 0.27
CA THR A 289 21.18 -12.78 0.61
C THR A 289 21.31 -13.71 -0.60
N PHE A 290 20.51 -13.50 -1.64
CA PHE A 290 20.60 -14.27 -2.88
C PHE A 290 21.85 -13.89 -3.69
N PRO A 291 22.67 -14.85 -4.16
CA PRO A 291 23.86 -14.56 -4.95
C PRO A 291 23.52 -13.79 -6.24
N GLY A 292 24.15 -12.63 -6.41
CA GLY A 292 23.91 -11.75 -7.56
C GLY A 292 22.74 -10.77 -7.39
N SER A 293 22.16 -10.70 -6.19
CA SER A 293 21.20 -9.63 -5.87
C SER A 293 21.90 -8.27 -5.84
N PHE A 294 21.22 -7.27 -6.37
CA PHE A 294 21.62 -5.87 -6.23
C PHE A 294 20.97 -5.19 -5.00
N ALA A 295 19.96 -5.80 -4.39
CA ALA A 295 19.14 -5.15 -3.37
C ALA A 295 19.80 -5.08 -1.99
N ARG A 296 19.35 -4.13 -1.18
CA ARG A 296 19.67 -3.96 0.24
C ARG A 296 18.38 -3.74 1.02
N GLY A 297 17.65 -4.82 1.29
CA GLY A 297 16.49 -4.81 2.16
C GLY A 297 16.70 -5.64 3.41
N LEU A 298 15.68 -5.68 4.26
CA LEU A 298 15.65 -6.47 5.48
C LEU A 298 14.44 -7.39 5.47
N VAL A 299 14.61 -8.61 5.95
CA VAL A 299 13.47 -9.51 6.18
C VAL A 299 12.64 -8.95 7.34
N PHE A 300 11.34 -8.83 7.10
CA PHE A 300 10.35 -8.45 8.09
C PHE A 300 9.34 -9.58 8.23
N GLN A 301 9.08 -10.04 9.46
CA GLN A 301 8.19 -11.16 9.79
C GLN A 301 8.58 -12.46 9.08
N ASP A 302 9.40 -13.26 9.72
CA ASP A 302 9.73 -14.61 9.27
C ASP A 302 8.77 -15.60 9.93
N ASN A 303 7.70 -15.97 9.23
CA ASN A 303 6.71 -16.90 9.77
C ASN A 303 7.10 -18.35 9.45
N PRO A 304 7.59 -19.13 10.43
CA PRO A 304 8.06 -20.49 10.21
C PRO A 304 6.93 -21.48 9.85
N VAL A 305 5.67 -21.13 10.12
CA VAL A 305 4.51 -21.98 9.85
C VAL A 305 4.06 -21.83 8.41
N THR A 306 3.97 -20.60 7.91
CA THR A 306 3.53 -20.30 6.55
C THR A 306 4.67 -20.17 5.56
N GLY A 307 5.89 -19.94 6.03
CA GLY A 307 7.07 -19.60 5.22
C GLY A 307 7.00 -18.18 4.65
N ASP A 308 6.09 -17.34 5.13
CA ASP A 308 5.99 -15.94 4.71
C ASP A 308 7.15 -15.13 5.27
N ARG A 309 7.85 -14.41 4.39
CA ARG A 309 9.01 -13.57 4.72
C ARG A 309 8.90 -12.29 3.89
N ARG A 310 8.44 -11.24 4.53
CA ARG A 310 8.22 -9.95 3.90
C ARG A 310 9.52 -9.14 3.85
N ILE A 311 9.53 -8.06 3.09
CA ILE A 311 10.73 -7.22 2.91
C ILE A 311 10.44 -5.77 3.29
N SER A 312 11.34 -5.22 4.12
CA SER A 312 11.45 -3.79 4.40
C SER A 312 12.64 -3.20 3.65
N GLY A 313 12.47 -2.02 3.06
CA GLY A 313 13.55 -1.30 2.37
C GLY A 313 13.05 -0.09 1.58
N SER A 314 13.87 0.94 1.44
CA SER A 314 13.58 2.07 0.58
C SER A 314 13.59 1.65 -0.90
N LEU A 315 12.84 2.33 -1.76
CA LEU A 315 12.81 2.00 -3.18
C LEU A 315 14.20 2.02 -3.82
N ALA A 316 15.00 3.00 -3.46
CA ALA A 316 16.36 3.14 -3.99
C ALA A 316 17.28 1.99 -3.54
N SER A 317 17.21 1.56 -2.28
CA SER A 317 17.99 0.45 -1.75
C SER A 317 17.57 -0.90 -2.33
N LEU A 318 16.26 -1.12 -2.50
CA LEU A 318 15.72 -2.32 -3.14
C LEU A 318 16.03 -2.36 -4.64
N ALA A 319 16.09 -1.19 -5.33
CA ALA A 319 16.44 -1.09 -6.74
C ALA A 319 17.96 -1.17 -7.00
N GLY A 320 18.78 -1.23 -5.96
CA GLY A 320 20.22 -1.46 -6.06
C GLY A 320 21.11 -0.21 -5.99
N LEU A 321 20.54 0.96 -5.71
CA LEU A 321 21.34 2.19 -5.63
C LEU A 321 22.31 2.16 -4.45
N GLU A 322 21.87 1.70 -3.30
CA GLU A 322 22.71 1.59 -2.09
C GLU A 322 23.92 0.68 -2.34
N SER A 323 23.68 -0.52 -2.85
CA SER A 323 24.75 -1.48 -3.17
C SER A 323 25.75 -0.96 -4.19
N ALA A 324 25.26 -0.23 -5.21
CA ALA A 324 26.14 0.35 -6.24
C ALA A 324 27.00 1.49 -5.68
N LEU A 325 26.44 2.32 -4.79
CA LEU A 325 27.19 3.38 -4.10
C LEU A 325 28.22 2.80 -3.12
N GLU A 326 27.89 1.76 -2.37
CA GLU A 326 28.81 1.06 -1.47
C GLU A 326 30.03 0.47 -2.20
N SER A 327 29.83 -0.01 -3.42
CA SER A 327 30.85 -0.67 -4.21
C SER A 327 31.58 0.26 -5.20
N ASP A 328 31.31 1.57 -5.17
CA ASP A 328 31.85 2.54 -6.12
C ASP A 328 31.66 2.07 -7.60
N ASP A 329 30.46 1.51 -7.92
CA ASP A 329 30.12 1.02 -9.24
C ASP A 329 29.26 2.03 -10.03
N PRO A 330 29.84 2.87 -10.90
CA PRO A 330 29.06 3.84 -11.68
C PRO A 330 28.03 3.21 -12.61
N ALA A 331 28.33 2.06 -13.18
CA ALA A 331 27.38 1.35 -14.07
C ALA A 331 26.19 0.80 -13.26
N GLY A 332 26.45 0.29 -12.07
CA GLY A 332 25.41 -0.10 -11.11
C GLY A 332 24.53 1.06 -10.67
N VAL A 333 25.11 2.25 -10.44
CA VAL A 333 24.35 3.49 -10.14
C VAL A 333 23.45 3.86 -11.31
N ASP A 334 23.94 3.83 -12.56
CA ASP A 334 23.15 4.11 -13.75
C ASP A 334 21.98 3.13 -13.90
N ALA A 335 22.24 1.83 -13.69
CA ALA A 335 21.22 0.79 -13.74
C ALA A 335 20.17 0.95 -12.62
N ALA A 336 20.59 1.29 -11.41
CA ALA A 336 19.69 1.54 -10.29
C ALA A 336 18.77 2.74 -10.54
N ILE A 337 19.32 3.85 -11.03
CA ILE A 337 18.52 5.03 -11.42
C ILE A 337 17.50 4.66 -12.49
N ALA A 338 17.92 3.88 -13.51
CA ALA A 338 17.02 3.42 -14.56
C ALA A 338 15.86 2.57 -13.99
N ARG A 339 16.13 1.64 -13.04
CA ARG A 339 15.09 0.84 -12.36
C ARG A 339 14.14 1.72 -11.55
N ILE A 340 14.66 2.68 -10.78
CA ILE A 340 13.86 3.61 -9.98
C ILE A 340 12.92 4.42 -10.89
N VAL A 341 13.43 5.00 -11.95
CA VAL A 341 12.63 5.78 -12.90
C VAL A 341 11.62 4.89 -13.63
N MET A 342 12.01 3.69 -14.04
CA MET A 342 11.11 2.74 -14.69
C MET A 342 9.95 2.33 -13.77
N LEU A 343 10.22 1.99 -12.50
CA LEU A 343 9.18 1.66 -11.52
C LEU A 343 8.15 2.80 -11.36
N HIS A 344 8.65 4.04 -11.23
CA HIS A 344 7.76 5.20 -11.16
C HIS A 344 6.99 5.40 -12.47
N THR A 345 7.63 5.23 -13.62
CA THR A 345 6.95 5.33 -14.91
C THR A 345 5.87 4.28 -15.06
N ALA A 346 6.12 3.05 -14.60
CA ALA A 346 5.16 1.96 -14.65
C ALA A 346 3.92 2.24 -13.78
N ILE A 347 4.08 2.71 -12.54
CA ILE A 347 2.93 3.05 -11.69
C ILE A 347 2.17 4.28 -12.19
N LEU A 348 2.87 5.24 -12.81
CA LEU A 348 2.27 6.41 -13.44
C LEU A 348 1.50 6.04 -14.71
N GLY A 349 1.97 5.04 -15.45
CA GLY A 349 1.40 4.60 -16.70
C GLY A 349 0.23 3.62 -16.56
N TYR A 350 0.32 2.66 -15.64
CA TYR A 350 -0.68 1.58 -15.51
C TYR A 350 -2.12 2.07 -15.35
N GLY A 351 -2.32 3.25 -14.80
CA GLY A 351 -3.67 3.81 -14.59
C GLY A 351 -4.08 3.83 -13.13
N GLY A 352 -5.03 4.68 -12.83
CA GLY A 352 -5.41 4.95 -11.45
C GLY A 352 -4.74 6.21 -10.89
N VAL A 353 -4.62 6.31 -9.59
CA VAL A 353 -3.94 7.37 -8.85
C VAL A 353 -2.57 6.84 -8.40
N PRO A 354 -1.46 7.30 -9.00
CA PRO A 354 -0.14 6.83 -8.62
C PRO A 354 0.29 7.44 -7.29
N LEU A 355 0.86 6.62 -6.42
CA LEU A 355 1.47 7.02 -5.15
C LEU A 355 2.99 6.98 -5.28
N ILE A 356 3.63 8.08 -4.94
CA ILE A 356 5.08 8.17 -4.79
C ILE A 356 5.35 8.39 -3.31
N TRP A 357 6.07 7.45 -2.69
CA TRP A 357 6.43 7.58 -1.28
C TRP A 357 7.49 8.69 -1.13
N MET A 358 7.33 9.50 -0.09
CA MET A 358 8.22 10.61 0.22
C MET A 358 9.69 10.18 0.27
N GLY A 359 10.51 10.81 -0.55
CA GLY A 359 11.96 10.56 -0.66
C GLY A 359 12.36 9.61 -1.80
N ASP A 360 11.44 8.79 -2.33
CA ASP A 360 11.74 7.93 -3.48
C ASP A 360 12.05 8.73 -4.73
N GLU A 361 11.42 9.89 -4.89
CA GLU A 361 11.61 10.82 -6.01
C GLU A 361 13.01 11.47 -6.06
N VAL A 362 13.78 11.36 -4.98
CA VAL A 362 15.18 11.84 -4.89
C VAL A 362 16.14 10.71 -4.56
N GLY A 363 15.65 9.47 -4.45
CA GLY A 363 16.47 8.28 -4.22
C GLY A 363 17.04 8.17 -2.80
N MET A 364 16.23 8.49 -1.78
CA MET A 364 16.62 8.28 -0.39
C MET A 364 16.86 6.78 -0.14
N LEU A 365 17.97 6.49 0.53
CA LEU A 365 18.39 5.14 0.90
C LEU A 365 17.73 4.68 2.21
N ASN A 366 18.01 3.45 2.60
CA ASN A 366 17.68 2.92 3.91
C ASN A 366 18.26 3.81 5.02
N ASP A 367 17.51 3.93 6.12
CA ASP A 367 17.92 4.69 7.30
C ASP A 367 18.50 3.76 8.37
N ASP A 368 19.31 4.33 9.25
CA ASP A 368 19.83 3.66 10.44
C ASP A 368 18.80 3.80 11.58
N TRP A 369 17.68 3.08 11.46
CA TRP A 369 16.53 3.15 12.37
C TRP A 369 16.84 2.69 13.79
N GLN A 370 17.86 1.85 13.97
CA GLN A 370 18.26 1.30 15.26
C GLN A 370 18.82 2.36 16.22
N ARG A 371 19.13 3.56 15.70
CA ARG A 371 19.57 4.68 16.55
C ARG A 371 18.47 5.18 17.48
N ASP A 372 17.20 4.99 17.11
CA ASP A 372 16.08 5.31 17.97
C ASP A 372 15.63 4.04 18.72
N PRO A 373 15.78 3.98 20.06
CA PRO A 373 15.35 2.81 20.83
C PRO A 373 13.86 2.49 20.71
N GLY A 374 13.03 3.50 20.40
CA GLY A 374 11.59 3.31 20.19
C GLY A 374 11.25 2.61 18.87
N HIS A 375 12.22 2.47 17.95
CA HIS A 375 12.04 1.86 16.64
C HIS A 375 12.77 0.51 16.51
N ALA A 376 13.56 0.12 17.49
CA ALA A 376 14.52 -0.99 17.38
C ALA A 376 13.89 -2.35 17.03
N ASP A 377 12.64 -2.59 17.46
CA ASP A 377 11.95 -3.85 17.29
C ASP A 377 11.15 -3.93 15.96
N ASP A 378 10.98 -2.82 15.25
CA ASP A 378 10.24 -2.76 13.98
C ASP A 378 11.14 -2.27 12.84
N ASN A 379 11.65 -3.19 12.03
CA ASN A 379 12.58 -2.85 10.95
C ASN A 379 11.93 -2.12 9.75
N ARG A 380 10.61 -1.91 9.75
CA ARG A 380 9.95 -1.03 8.75
C ARG A 380 10.43 0.42 8.85
N TRP A 381 10.95 0.82 10.00
CA TRP A 381 11.57 2.14 10.17
C TRP A 381 12.79 2.36 9.25
N VAL A 382 13.42 1.30 8.74
CA VAL A 382 14.51 1.39 7.77
C VAL A 382 14.12 2.18 6.52
N HIS A 383 12.86 2.12 6.12
CA HIS A 383 12.34 2.79 4.93
C HIS A 383 11.35 3.91 5.21
N ARG A 384 11.31 4.39 6.47
CA ARG A 384 10.52 5.55 6.93
C ARG A 384 11.42 6.70 7.41
N PRO A 385 12.53 7.05 6.68
CA PRO A 385 13.42 8.11 7.12
C PRO A 385 12.71 9.46 7.10
N MET A 386 13.17 10.36 7.97
CA MET A 386 12.79 11.77 7.89
C MET A 386 13.24 12.35 6.55
N MET A 387 12.36 13.17 5.91
CA MET A 387 12.64 13.75 4.60
C MET A 387 13.95 14.57 4.59
N ASN A 388 14.86 14.17 3.72
CA ASN A 388 16.13 14.88 3.53
C ASN A 388 15.98 16.04 2.53
N TRP A 389 15.60 17.21 3.03
CA TRP A 389 15.41 18.40 2.22
C TRP A 389 16.68 18.90 1.52
N SER A 390 17.87 18.49 1.97
CA SER A 390 19.12 18.84 1.28
C SER A 390 19.25 18.08 -0.05
N MET A 391 18.77 16.81 -0.11
CA MET A 391 18.73 16.06 -1.37
C MET A 391 17.76 16.69 -2.38
N VAL A 392 16.62 17.19 -1.92
CA VAL A 392 15.67 17.92 -2.78
C VAL A 392 16.33 19.18 -3.35
N LYS A 393 17.02 19.98 -2.52
CA LYS A 393 17.75 21.16 -2.98
C LYS A 393 18.84 20.79 -3.98
N GLN A 394 19.58 19.70 -3.72
CA GLN A 394 20.59 19.19 -4.64
C GLN A 394 19.98 18.74 -5.97
N ALA A 395 18.88 18.02 -5.94
CA ALA A 395 18.19 17.56 -7.15
C ALA A 395 17.81 18.72 -8.08
N HIS A 396 17.41 19.85 -7.50
CA HIS A 396 17.09 21.06 -8.27
C HIS A 396 18.33 21.80 -8.76
N ALA A 397 19.38 21.90 -7.96
CA ALA A 397 20.59 22.66 -8.28
C ALA A 397 21.54 21.90 -9.20
N GLU A 398 21.59 20.58 -9.10
CA GLU A 398 22.56 19.69 -9.77
C GLU A 398 21.83 18.59 -10.58
N PRO A 399 21.33 18.89 -11.80
CA PRO A 399 20.51 17.93 -12.57
C PRO A 399 21.22 16.61 -12.93
N HIS A 400 22.54 16.57 -12.87
CA HIS A 400 23.37 15.40 -13.17
C HIS A 400 23.77 14.61 -11.92
N SER A 401 23.50 15.10 -10.73
CA SER A 401 23.67 14.33 -9.49
C SER A 401 22.70 13.15 -9.46
N VAL A 402 22.95 12.15 -8.60
CA VAL A 402 22.04 10.99 -8.42
C VAL A 402 20.61 11.46 -8.11
N PRO A 403 20.37 12.31 -7.08
CA PRO A 403 19.03 12.84 -6.81
C PRO A 403 18.46 13.63 -8.01
N GLY A 404 19.27 14.44 -8.70
CA GLY A 404 18.83 15.23 -9.85
C GLY A 404 18.38 14.38 -11.03
N ARG A 405 19.08 13.31 -11.31
CA ARG A 405 18.74 12.35 -12.39
C ARG A 405 17.43 11.61 -12.11
N ILE A 406 17.24 11.13 -10.88
CA ILE A 406 16.00 10.48 -10.44
C ILE A 406 14.83 11.46 -10.52
N TRP A 407 14.96 12.62 -9.88
CA TRP A 407 13.97 13.70 -9.90
C TRP A 407 13.53 14.07 -11.33
N ASN A 408 14.47 14.30 -12.22
CA ASN A 408 14.19 14.68 -13.60
C ASN A 408 13.53 13.53 -14.39
N GLY A 409 13.89 12.28 -14.12
CA GLY A 409 13.25 11.09 -14.70
C GLY A 409 11.79 10.98 -14.29
N VAL A 410 11.52 11.01 -12.99
CA VAL A 410 10.16 10.93 -12.42
C VAL A 410 9.31 12.12 -12.89
N ARG A 411 9.85 13.34 -12.86
CA ARG A 411 9.15 14.53 -13.32
C ARG A 411 8.79 14.47 -14.82
N ARG A 412 9.64 13.88 -15.66
CA ARG A 412 9.30 13.67 -17.09
C ARG A 412 8.10 12.73 -17.23
N ALA A 413 8.07 11.63 -16.50
CA ALA A 413 6.94 10.69 -16.51
C ALA A 413 5.64 11.35 -16.01
N ILE A 414 5.69 12.12 -14.93
CA ILE A 414 4.55 12.90 -14.45
C ILE A 414 4.05 13.88 -15.51
N ASN A 415 4.95 14.61 -16.17
CA ASN A 415 4.58 15.56 -17.21
C ASN A 415 3.99 14.88 -18.44
N ALA A 416 4.48 13.70 -18.84
CA ALA A 416 3.89 12.90 -19.92
C ALA A 416 2.47 12.52 -19.58
N ARG A 417 2.27 11.97 -18.37
CA ARG A 417 0.93 11.60 -17.86
C ARG A 417 -0.04 12.79 -17.89
N HIS A 418 0.35 13.98 -17.43
CA HIS A 418 -0.51 15.16 -17.38
C HIS A 418 -0.93 15.69 -18.76
N ARG A 419 -0.17 15.36 -19.81
CA ARG A 419 -0.44 15.83 -21.19
C ARG A 419 -1.29 14.84 -22.00
N SER A 420 -1.50 13.65 -21.50
CA SER A 420 -2.09 12.56 -22.27
C SER A 420 -3.37 12.08 -21.60
N PRO A 421 -4.55 12.31 -22.21
CA PRO A 421 -5.85 11.94 -21.64
C PRO A 421 -6.01 10.42 -21.46
N GLU A 422 -5.24 9.61 -22.17
CA GLU A 422 -5.19 8.15 -22.05
C GLU A 422 -4.79 7.70 -20.65
N PHE A 423 -4.07 8.54 -19.90
CA PHE A 423 -3.69 8.25 -18.51
C PHE A 423 -4.74 8.63 -17.46
N HIS A 424 -5.92 9.08 -17.89
CA HIS A 424 -6.98 9.37 -16.94
C HIS A 424 -7.36 8.14 -16.12
N ALA A 425 -7.64 8.33 -14.83
CA ALA A 425 -7.86 7.25 -13.85
C ALA A 425 -9.07 6.34 -14.17
N SER A 426 -10.01 6.81 -14.99
CA SER A 426 -11.17 6.03 -15.45
C SER A 426 -10.87 5.13 -16.65
N VAL A 427 -9.72 5.30 -17.32
CA VAL A 427 -9.33 4.46 -18.45
C VAL A 427 -8.70 3.19 -17.92
N ASP A 428 -9.25 2.04 -18.30
CA ASP A 428 -8.72 0.75 -17.88
C ASP A 428 -7.44 0.39 -18.63
N THR A 429 -6.57 -0.37 -17.99
CA THR A 429 -5.36 -0.92 -18.59
C THR A 429 -5.66 -2.29 -19.17
N VAL A 430 -5.20 -2.53 -20.38
CA VAL A 430 -5.27 -3.82 -21.06
C VAL A 430 -3.85 -4.37 -21.21
N VAL A 431 -3.55 -5.48 -20.58
CA VAL A 431 -2.25 -6.16 -20.75
C VAL A 431 -2.20 -6.73 -22.17
N LEU A 432 -1.14 -6.43 -22.90
CA LEU A 432 -0.92 -6.86 -24.27
C LEU A 432 0.12 -7.99 -24.30
N PRO A 433 -0.06 -9.05 -25.12
CA PRO A 433 0.90 -10.12 -25.22
C PRO A 433 2.26 -9.59 -25.71
N SER A 434 3.32 -9.84 -24.96
CA SER A 434 4.66 -9.44 -25.35
C SER A 434 5.37 -10.57 -26.12
N PRO A 435 6.00 -10.28 -27.26
CA PRO A 435 6.83 -11.28 -27.97
C PRO A 435 8.14 -11.54 -27.23
N HIS A 436 8.44 -10.80 -26.17
CA HIS A 436 9.71 -10.87 -25.46
C HIS A 436 9.53 -10.95 -23.94
N ARG A 437 9.99 -12.05 -23.34
CA ARG A 437 9.86 -12.28 -21.88
C ARG A 437 10.53 -11.24 -20.97
N LYS A 438 11.26 -10.30 -21.54
CA LYS A 438 11.92 -9.18 -20.80
C LYS A 438 11.21 -7.86 -20.96
N VAL A 439 10.11 -7.81 -21.70
CA VAL A 439 9.36 -6.57 -21.92
C VAL A 439 7.89 -6.82 -21.59
N ILE A 440 7.36 -6.12 -20.61
CA ILE A 440 5.92 -6.09 -20.39
C ILE A 440 5.29 -5.01 -21.26
N MET A 441 4.11 -5.30 -21.80
CA MET A 441 3.32 -4.36 -22.58
C MET A 441 1.94 -4.21 -22.01
N TRP A 442 1.44 -2.99 -22.00
CA TRP A 442 0.02 -2.73 -21.80
C TRP A 442 -0.46 -1.53 -22.60
N GLY A 443 -1.75 -1.52 -22.90
CA GLY A 443 -2.41 -0.48 -23.63
C GLY A 443 -3.47 0.22 -22.79
N ARG A 444 -3.70 1.48 -23.13
CA ARG A 444 -4.74 2.31 -22.54
C ARG A 444 -5.62 2.87 -23.65
N PRO A 445 -6.77 2.23 -23.93
CA PRO A 445 -7.68 2.70 -24.96
C PRO A 445 -8.47 3.91 -24.47
N HIS A 446 -8.39 5.02 -25.19
CA HIS A 446 -9.14 6.23 -24.92
C HIS A 446 -9.81 6.73 -26.22
N PRO A 447 -10.96 7.40 -26.17
CA PRO A 447 -11.63 7.93 -27.38
C PRO A 447 -10.78 8.87 -28.24
N GLU A 448 -9.83 9.59 -27.63
CA GLU A 448 -8.96 10.55 -28.33
C GLU A 448 -7.68 9.89 -28.88
N GLY A 449 -7.35 8.66 -28.44
CA GLY A 449 -6.16 7.97 -28.87
C GLY A 449 -5.92 6.67 -28.12
N ARG A 450 -4.88 5.93 -28.49
CA ARG A 450 -4.45 4.74 -27.79
C ARG A 450 -3.02 4.87 -27.34
N MET A 451 -2.77 4.73 -26.03
CA MET A 451 -1.43 4.65 -25.48
C MET A 451 -0.97 3.20 -25.42
N ILE A 452 0.25 2.93 -25.85
CA ILE A 452 0.94 1.66 -25.61
C ILE A 452 2.22 1.96 -24.85
N GLU A 453 2.43 1.19 -23.80
CA GLU A 453 3.58 1.31 -22.92
C GLU A 453 4.38 0.02 -22.95
N LEU A 454 5.71 0.16 -23.05
CA LEU A 454 6.66 -0.94 -23.06
C LEU A 454 7.68 -0.72 -21.96
N TYR A 455 7.85 -1.72 -21.09
CA TYR A 455 8.83 -1.67 -20.01
C TYR A 455 9.81 -2.82 -20.14
N ASN A 456 11.06 -2.49 -20.44
CA ASN A 456 12.14 -3.45 -20.46
C ASN A 456 12.72 -3.62 -19.04
N ILE A 457 12.46 -4.78 -18.45
CA ILE A 457 12.89 -5.13 -17.07
C ILE A 457 14.28 -5.74 -17.02
N SER A 458 14.96 -5.83 -18.17
CA SER A 458 16.32 -6.40 -18.22
C SER A 458 17.40 -5.33 -18.23
N GLU A 459 18.64 -5.75 -18.02
CA GLU A 459 19.84 -4.90 -18.04
C GLU A 459 20.43 -4.71 -19.46
N HIS A 460 19.72 -5.19 -20.48
CA HIS A 460 20.20 -5.19 -21.87
C HIS A 460 19.18 -4.54 -22.80
N GLU A 461 19.66 -3.96 -23.87
CA GLU A 461 18.79 -3.49 -24.94
C GLU A 461 17.98 -4.66 -25.53
N VAL A 462 16.70 -4.42 -25.77
CA VAL A 462 15.78 -5.38 -26.40
C VAL A 462 15.25 -4.77 -27.68
N TRP A 463 15.50 -5.45 -28.79
CA TRP A 463 14.91 -5.07 -30.07
C TRP A 463 13.46 -5.53 -30.14
N PHE A 464 12.56 -4.57 -30.30
CA PHE A 464 11.13 -4.80 -30.37
C PHE A 464 10.61 -4.59 -31.78
N PRO A 465 9.96 -5.61 -32.41
CA PRO A 465 9.48 -5.46 -33.79
C PRO A 465 8.30 -4.47 -33.85
N MET A 466 8.44 -3.38 -34.60
CA MET A 466 7.34 -2.41 -34.78
C MET A 466 6.08 -3.04 -35.39
N GLU A 467 6.22 -4.15 -36.13
CA GLU A 467 5.09 -4.90 -36.68
C GLU A 467 4.16 -5.45 -35.59
N THR A 468 4.71 -5.82 -34.43
CA THR A 468 3.93 -6.25 -33.27
C THR A 468 3.04 -5.11 -32.73
N LEU A 469 3.47 -3.88 -32.86
CA LEU A 469 2.72 -2.70 -32.39
C LEU A 469 1.70 -2.22 -33.44
N ARG A 470 1.90 -2.50 -34.74
CA ARG A 470 1.04 -1.98 -35.82
C ARG A 470 -0.40 -2.42 -35.73
N SER A 471 -0.69 -3.62 -35.21
CA SER A 471 -2.04 -4.10 -34.98
C SER A 471 -2.76 -3.34 -33.85
N GLU A 472 -1.99 -2.68 -33.00
CA GLU A 472 -2.45 -1.98 -31.80
C GLU A 472 -2.39 -0.45 -31.93
N LEU A 473 -1.70 0.05 -32.96
CA LEU A 473 -1.47 1.48 -33.19
C LEU A 473 -2.17 1.95 -34.47
N ASP A 474 -2.66 3.17 -34.46
CA ASP A 474 -3.07 3.90 -35.64
C ASP A 474 -1.85 4.36 -36.46
N ASP A 475 -2.08 4.95 -37.65
CA ASP A 475 -1.01 5.32 -38.59
C ASP A 475 -0.02 6.39 -38.08
N VAL A 476 -0.38 7.10 -37.00
CA VAL A 476 0.47 8.15 -36.39
C VAL A 476 0.93 7.73 -35.01
N VAL A 477 2.23 7.58 -34.84
CA VAL A 477 2.85 7.22 -33.55
C VAL A 477 3.71 8.39 -33.07
N THR A 478 3.54 8.77 -31.81
CA THR A 478 4.35 9.79 -31.13
C THR A 478 4.98 9.20 -29.88
N GLU A 479 6.30 9.32 -29.74
CA GLU A 479 7.01 8.93 -28.53
C GLU A 479 6.86 10.05 -27.47
N LEU A 480 6.59 9.69 -26.23
CA LEU A 480 6.34 10.65 -25.14
C LEU A 480 7.47 10.75 -24.11
N LEU A 481 8.40 9.77 -24.03
CA LEU A 481 9.46 9.70 -23.02
C LEU A 481 10.87 9.62 -23.61
#